data_97e4ca76d8cf41d89751712a2afde642
#
_entry.id   97e4ca76d8cf41d89751712a2afde642
#
_cell.length_a   1.000
_cell.length_b   1.000
_cell.length_c   1.000
_cell.angle_alpha   90.00
_cell.angle_beta   90.00
_cell.angle_gamma   90.00
#
_symmetry.space_group_name_H-M   'P 1'
#
loop_
_entity.id
_entity.type
_entity.pdbx_description
1 polymer ?
#
loop_
_entity_poly.entity_id
_entity_poly.type
_entity_poly.pdbx_seq_one_letter_code
_entity_poly.pdbx_strand_id
1 'polypeptide(L)'
;MSVNAVIYSSHLINHLAEVRKARGISAVDLAAHAGVTRQAIYAIEAGTYMPNTAVALRLARMLETTVEALFAVEDEDPRAGLRSFELLDSESPIAPGEPIQICRVGRRTIGVPPAMFPAYLPVADGIVFEAGRASVVGEPENENRLLIAGCDPALSLLADYARGAGIEVVLANGNSARSLAWLREGRIDIAGTHFDEPAGTERRFTSVNFALWEEGLVVQRGNPKGIRSVADLVRPEIRFMNRDQGSASRRLFDSLIKTAGIDGAQIIGSQTGATGHMAAAWAVASGAADCCIAVGSAARRFGLDFIPLAAERFDFVLHKRDLTRKAVENLFEVLSRSRFRRQLEMVAGYDVSHAGETVG
;
A
#
# COMPACT_ATOMS: atom_id res chain seq x y z
N MET A 1 -24.18 19.55 -16.05
CA MET A 1 -22.92 18.97 -15.54
C MET A 1 -22.68 19.60 -14.18
N SER A 2 -22.97 18.83 -13.11
CA SER A 2 -22.82 19.32 -11.72
C SER A 2 -21.38 19.04 -11.29
N VAL A 3 -20.60 20.09 -11.12
CA VAL A 3 -19.29 20.02 -10.50
C VAL A 3 -19.53 19.86 -9.00
N ASN A 4 -19.33 18.65 -8.47
CA ASN A 4 -19.30 18.44 -7.02
C ASN A 4 -18.11 19.22 -6.45
N ALA A 5 -18.43 20.33 -5.80
CA ALA A 5 -17.46 21.08 -5.01
C ALA A 5 -17.06 20.21 -3.82
N VAL A 6 -15.79 19.83 -3.78
CA VAL A 6 -15.16 19.28 -2.58
C VAL A 6 -15.23 20.37 -1.53
N ILE A 7 -16.02 20.15 -0.47
CA ILE A 7 -16.14 21.09 0.65
C ILE A 7 -14.85 20.96 1.47
N TYR A 8 -13.88 21.79 1.16
CA TYR A 8 -12.80 22.09 2.09
C TYR A 8 -13.41 22.89 3.23
N SER A 9 -13.37 22.42 4.45
CA SER A 9 -13.65 23.23 5.64
C SER A 9 -12.47 24.17 5.90
N SER A 10 -12.26 25.14 5.00
CA SER A 10 -11.34 26.23 5.25
C SER A 10 -11.95 27.10 6.36
N HIS A 11 -11.25 27.23 7.48
CA HIS A 11 -11.61 28.21 8.50
C HIS A 11 -11.46 29.60 7.90
N LEU A 12 -12.58 30.27 7.69
CA LEU A 12 -12.59 31.64 7.21
C LEU A 12 -12.32 32.57 8.40
N ILE A 13 -11.25 33.32 8.34
CA ILE A 13 -11.00 34.43 9.29
C ILE A 13 -11.87 35.61 8.87
N ASN A 14 -12.69 36.10 9.79
CA ASN A 14 -13.66 37.15 9.52
C ASN A 14 -13.33 38.40 10.36
N HIS A 15 -12.84 39.43 9.70
CA HIS A 15 -12.47 40.71 10.30
C HIS A 15 -13.55 41.78 10.15
N LEU A 16 -14.74 41.49 9.60
CA LEU A 16 -15.77 42.48 9.29
C LEU A 16 -16.17 43.32 10.51
N ALA A 17 -16.37 42.66 11.67
CA ALA A 17 -16.78 43.38 12.91
C ALA A 17 -15.67 44.34 13.41
N GLU A 18 -14.40 43.94 13.31
CA GLU A 18 -13.26 44.75 13.72
C GLU A 18 -13.08 45.96 12.83
N VAL A 19 -13.07 45.75 11.53
CA VAL A 19 -12.88 46.83 10.53
C VAL A 19 -14.06 47.82 10.59
N ARG A 20 -15.31 47.32 10.69
CA ARG A 20 -16.49 48.19 10.84
C ARG A 20 -16.42 49.09 12.10
N LYS A 21 -16.05 48.50 13.23
CA LYS A 21 -15.91 49.23 14.50
C LYS A 21 -14.79 50.27 14.44
N ALA A 22 -13.64 49.88 13.88
CA ALA A 22 -12.49 50.76 13.70
C ALA A 22 -12.82 51.97 12.82
N ARG A 23 -13.73 51.83 11.84
CA ARG A 23 -14.23 52.90 10.97
C ARG A 23 -15.40 53.67 11.55
N GLY A 24 -15.91 53.33 12.75
CA GLY A 24 -17.03 53.99 13.40
C GLY A 24 -18.37 53.84 12.67
N ILE A 25 -18.49 52.85 11.77
CA ILE A 25 -19.69 52.63 10.96
C ILE A 25 -20.68 51.75 11.72
N SER A 26 -21.97 52.14 11.76
CA SER A 26 -23.01 51.35 12.40
C SER A 26 -23.39 50.15 11.53
N ALA A 27 -23.83 49.04 12.17
CA ALA A 27 -24.31 47.87 11.42
C ALA A 27 -25.56 48.18 10.56
N VAL A 28 -26.32 49.24 10.91
CA VAL A 28 -27.46 49.69 10.14
C VAL A 28 -27.03 50.36 8.84
N ASP A 29 -26.06 51.28 8.93
CA ASP A 29 -25.53 51.98 7.76
C ASP A 29 -24.81 51.05 6.80
N LEU A 30 -24.03 50.08 7.37
CA LEU A 30 -23.35 49.08 6.58
C LEU A 30 -24.36 48.16 5.86
N ALA A 31 -25.44 47.76 6.51
CA ALA A 31 -26.51 46.96 5.94
C ALA A 31 -27.24 47.68 4.79
N ALA A 32 -27.58 48.96 4.99
CA ALA A 32 -28.22 49.77 3.96
C ALA A 32 -27.36 49.89 2.69
N HIS A 33 -26.07 50.15 2.85
CA HIS A 33 -25.11 50.23 1.71
C HIS A 33 -24.87 48.90 1.02
N ALA A 34 -24.78 47.82 1.79
CA ALA A 34 -24.56 46.48 1.22
C ALA A 34 -25.81 45.87 0.58
N GLY A 35 -26.99 46.48 0.81
CA GLY A 35 -28.27 45.98 0.33
C GLY A 35 -28.72 44.70 1.03
N VAL A 36 -28.42 44.58 2.33
CA VAL A 36 -28.78 43.43 3.18
C VAL A 36 -29.47 43.91 4.48
N THR A 37 -30.01 43.02 5.27
CA THR A 37 -30.60 43.35 6.55
C THR A 37 -29.53 43.53 7.64
N ARG A 38 -29.82 44.31 8.70
CA ARG A 38 -28.96 44.43 9.87
C ARG A 38 -28.65 43.06 10.52
N GLN A 39 -29.65 42.16 10.51
CA GLN A 39 -29.47 40.80 11.00
C GLN A 39 -28.45 40.02 10.16
N ALA A 40 -28.47 40.20 8.85
CA ALA A 40 -27.48 39.58 7.96
C ALA A 40 -26.06 40.07 8.27
N ILE A 41 -25.88 41.37 8.56
CA ILE A 41 -24.55 41.90 8.97
C ILE A 41 -24.08 41.19 10.25
N TYR A 42 -24.90 41.06 11.28
CA TYR A 42 -24.51 40.34 12.48
C TYR A 42 -24.25 38.86 12.26
N ALA A 43 -25.02 38.19 11.38
CA ALA A 43 -24.80 36.81 11.02
C ALA A 43 -23.48 36.62 10.26
N ILE A 44 -23.13 37.59 9.38
CA ILE A 44 -21.80 37.60 8.69
C ILE A 44 -20.70 37.82 9.73
N GLU A 45 -20.83 38.84 10.61
CA GLU A 45 -19.83 39.13 11.66
C GLU A 45 -19.59 37.94 12.61
N ALA A 46 -20.66 37.20 12.90
CA ALA A 46 -20.58 35.98 13.73
C ALA A 46 -20.08 34.72 12.97
N GLY A 47 -19.83 34.83 11.67
CA GLY A 47 -19.40 33.68 10.86
C GLY A 47 -20.51 32.65 10.58
N THR A 48 -21.74 32.91 10.98
CA THR A 48 -22.88 32.00 10.79
C THR A 48 -23.53 32.11 9.40
N TYR A 49 -23.20 33.17 8.66
CA TYR A 49 -23.64 33.38 7.29
C TYR A 49 -22.51 33.95 6.44
N MET A 50 -22.32 33.38 5.25
CA MET A 50 -21.31 33.84 4.29
C MET A 50 -21.94 34.77 3.27
N PRO A 51 -21.40 35.99 3.08
CA PRO A 51 -21.90 36.90 2.05
C PRO A 51 -21.57 36.35 0.67
N ASN A 52 -22.46 36.53 -0.29
CA ASN A 52 -22.11 36.29 -1.69
C ASN A 52 -21.11 37.36 -2.17
N THR A 53 -20.45 37.10 -3.30
CA THR A 53 -19.42 37.99 -3.85
C THR A 53 -19.89 39.45 -4.02
N ALA A 54 -21.13 39.67 -4.44
CA ALA A 54 -21.66 41.03 -4.64
C ALA A 54 -21.80 41.79 -3.32
N VAL A 55 -22.23 41.12 -2.26
CA VAL A 55 -22.34 41.71 -0.90
C VAL A 55 -20.94 41.95 -0.34
N ALA A 56 -20.02 41.00 -0.47
CA ALA A 56 -18.65 41.14 0.01
C ALA A 56 -17.93 42.35 -0.63
N LEU A 57 -18.07 42.53 -1.95
CA LEU A 57 -17.52 43.69 -2.67
C LEU A 57 -18.13 45.02 -2.22
N ARG A 58 -19.43 45.08 -1.90
CA ARG A 58 -20.08 46.29 -1.39
C ARG A 58 -19.61 46.61 0.04
N LEU A 59 -19.45 45.60 0.89
CA LEU A 59 -18.91 45.75 2.25
C LEU A 59 -17.49 46.31 2.19
N ALA A 60 -16.64 45.73 1.36
CA ALA A 60 -15.26 46.15 1.19
C ALA A 60 -15.16 47.59 0.70
N ARG A 61 -15.96 48.01 -0.29
CA ARG A 61 -16.03 49.40 -0.80
C ARG A 61 -16.44 50.38 0.27
N MET A 62 -17.48 50.08 1.03
CA MET A 62 -17.96 50.99 2.07
C MET A 62 -16.96 51.17 3.22
N LEU A 63 -16.22 50.08 3.51
CA LEU A 63 -15.22 50.07 4.57
C LEU A 63 -13.85 50.52 4.05
N GLU A 64 -13.72 50.95 2.78
CA GLU A 64 -12.49 51.40 2.12
C GLU A 64 -11.34 50.37 2.34
N THR A 65 -11.62 49.11 2.07
CA THR A 65 -10.70 48.01 2.23
C THR A 65 -10.88 46.96 1.11
N THR A 66 -10.16 45.85 1.13
CA THR A 66 -10.33 44.75 0.18
C THR A 66 -11.21 43.64 0.77
N VAL A 67 -11.75 42.78 -0.09
CA VAL A 67 -12.51 41.60 0.36
C VAL A 67 -11.61 40.68 1.14
N GLU A 68 -10.36 40.51 0.70
CA GLU A 68 -9.35 39.66 1.35
C GLU A 68 -8.94 40.15 2.74
N ALA A 69 -9.02 41.49 2.98
CA ALA A 69 -8.79 42.06 4.31
C ALA A 69 -9.98 41.87 5.25
N LEU A 70 -11.19 41.68 4.70
CA LEU A 70 -12.39 41.40 5.49
C LEU A 70 -12.58 39.91 5.74
N PHE A 71 -12.25 39.08 4.75
CA PHE A 71 -12.48 37.64 4.73
C PHE A 71 -11.25 36.95 4.21
N ALA A 72 -10.36 36.57 5.10
CA ALA A 72 -9.17 35.78 4.76
C ALA A 72 -9.49 34.29 4.89
N VAL A 73 -9.09 33.51 3.92
CA VAL A 73 -8.95 32.07 4.11
C VAL A 73 -7.68 31.89 4.90
N GLU A 74 -7.75 31.19 6.02
CA GLU A 74 -6.54 30.78 6.72
C GLU A 74 -5.72 30.00 5.71
N ASP A 75 -4.58 30.56 5.26
CA ASP A 75 -3.65 29.83 4.45
C ASP A 75 -3.21 28.64 5.31
N GLU A 76 -3.73 27.47 4.99
CA GLU A 76 -3.26 26.24 5.61
C GLU A 76 -1.74 26.25 5.37
N ASP A 77 -0.96 26.41 6.45
CA ASP A 77 0.47 26.18 6.36
C ASP A 77 0.62 24.81 5.66
N PRO A 78 1.24 24.75 4.48
CA PRO A 78 1.39 23.46 3.77
C PRO A 78 2.05 22.38 4.64
N ARG A 79 2.61 22.79 5.77
CA ARG A 79 3.19 21.95 6.80
C ARG A 79 2.21 21.58 7.93
N ALA A 80 1.09 22.31 8.08
CA ALA A 80 0.03 21.97 9.00
C ALA A 80 -0.61 20.66 8.54
N GLY A 81 -0.61 19.64 9.38
CA GLY A 81 -1.16 18.33 9.06
C GLY A 81 -0.16 17.33 8.45
N LEU A 82 1.11 17.70 8.26
CA LEU A 82 2.13 16.72 7.88
C LEU A 82 2.30 15.66 8.96
N ARG A 83 2.29 14.39 8.54
CA ARG A 83 2.54 13.24 9.40
C ARG A 83 4.00 12.81 9.26
N SER A 84 4.65 12.59 10.40
CA SER A 84 5.99 11.99 10.42
C SER A 84 5.87 10.47 10.34
N PHE A 85 6.78 9.85 9.59
CA PHE A 85 6.83 8.39 9.45
C PHE A 85 8.28 7.90 9.35
N GLU A 86 8.48 6.62 9.67
CA GLU A 86 9.68 5.86 9.33
C GLU A 86 9.43 5.11 8.04
N LEU A 87 10.29 5.24 7.04
CA LEU A 87 10.16 4.45 5.81
C LEU A 87 10.44 2.97 6.11
N LEU A 88 9.54 2.06 5.69
CA LEU A 88 9.67 0.62 5.96
C LEU A 88 11.00 0.06 5.46
N ASP A 89 11.33 0.39 4.22
CA ASP A 89 12.60 0.02 3.59
C ASP A 89 13.51 1.26 3.47
N SER A 90 14.44 1.41 4.39
CA SER A 90 15.39 2.52 4.39
C SER A 90 16.41 2.48 3.23
N GLU A 91 16.56 1.32 2.58
CA GLU A 91 17.47 1.15 1.44
C GLU A 91 16.82 1.60 0.11
N SER A 92 15.51 1.75 0.09
CA SER A 92 14.75 2.19 -1.07
C SER A 92 14.14 3.58 -0.80
N PRO A 93 14.88 4.67 -1.02
CA PRO A 93 14.40 6.02 -0.75
C PRO A 93 13.17 6.34 -1.60
N ILE A 94 12.27 7.13 -1.05
CA ILE A 94 11.07 7.63 -1.72
C ILE A 94 11.20 9.15 -1.92
N ALA A 95 10.84 9.64 -3.10
CA ALA A 95 10.98 11.05 -3.44
C ALA A 95 9.76 11.88 -3.00
N PRO A 96 9.93 13.19 -2.78
CA PRO A 96 8.81 14.11 -2.61
C PRO A 96 7.84 14.03 -3.79
N GLY A 97 6.53 14.06 -3.51
CA GLY A 97 5.47 13.90 -4.50
C GLY A 97 5.05 12.47 -4.78
N GLU A 98 5.81 11.47 -4.34
CA GLU A 98 5.41 10.07 -4.50
C GLU A 98 4.32 9.64 -3.51
N PRO A 99 3.42 8.74 -3.95
CA PRO A 99 2.34 8.24 -3.12
C PRO A 99 2.87 7.37 -1.98
N ILE A 100 2.20 7.40 -0.82
CA ILE A 100 2.57 6.63 0.35
C ILE A 100 1.33 6.10 1.08
N GLN A 101 1.44 4.91 1.63
CA GLN A 101 0.51 4.37 2.62
C GLN A 101 1.13 4.48 4.01
N ILE A 102 0.34 4.84 5.00
CA ILE A 102 0.78 5.00 6.39
C ILE A 102 0.10 3.94 7.25
N CYS A 103 0.86 3.26 8.08
CA CYS A 103 0.33 2.29 9.01
C CYS A 103 0.97 2.45 10.40
N ARG A 104 0.17 2.26 11.45
CA ARG A 104 0.69 2.24 12.82
C ARG A 104 0.99 0.81 13.24
N VAL A 105 2.25 0.55 13.60
CA VAL A 105 2.71 -0.75 14.11
C VAL A 105 3.26 -0.55 15.52
N GLY A 106 2.50 -0.94 16.51
CA GLY A 106 2.80 -0.65 17.90
C GLY A 106 2.86 0.86 18.18
N ARG A 107 4.05 1.39 18.49
CA ARG A 107 4.28 2.83 18.72
C ARG A 107 4.89 3.55 17.52
N ARG A 108 5.14 2.84 16.44
CA ARG A 108 5.79 3.39 15.24
C ARG A 108 4.76 3.74 14.19
N THR A 109 4.99 4.82 13.46
CA THR A 109 4.27 5.17 12.24
C THR A 109 5.16 4.79 11.06
N ILE A 110 4.74 3.82 10.28
CA ILE A 110 5.50 3.24 9.16
C ILE A 110 4.92 3.71 7.83
N GLY A 111 5.77 4.25 6.98
CA GLY A 111 5.44 4.61 5.59
C GLY A 111 5.83 3.50 4.62
N VAL A 112 4.91 3.13 3.75
CA VAL A 112 5.06 2.05 2.77
C VAL A 112 4.76 2.58 1.37
N PRO A 113 5.72 2.51 0.42
CA PRO A 113 5.41 2.76 -0.98
C PRO A 113 4.36 1.75 -1.46
N PRO A 114 3.24 2.19 -2.06
CA PRO A 114 2.23 1.27 -2.54
C PRO A 114 2.76 0.45 -3.72
N ALA A 115 2.24 -0.76 -3.89
CA ALA A 115 2.57 -1.58 -5.04
C ALA A 115 2.12 -0.87 -6.33
N MET A 116 3.07 -0.60 -7.22
CA MET A 116 2.80 0.03 -8.51
C MET A 116 2.19 -0.98 -9.47
N PHE A 117 1.01 -0.66 -9.98
CA PHE A 117 0.36 -1.41 -11.07
C PHE A 117 0.20 -0.48 -12.27
N PRO A 118 0.74 -0.82 -13.47
CA PRO A 118 0.84 0.12 -14.59
C PRO A 118 -0.50 0.69 -15.09
N ALA A 119 -1.61 -0.02 -14.82
CA ALA A 119 -2.93 0.35 -15.37
C ALA A 119 -3.80 1.21 -14.43
N TYR A 120 -3.45 1.32 -13.16
CA TYR A 120 -4.28 2.00 -12.16
C TYR A 120 -3.43 2.83 -11.20
N LEU A 121 -4.01 3.89 -10.67
CA LEU A 121 -3.37 4.62 -9.57
C LEU A 121 -3.27 3.71 -8.34
N PRO A 122 -2.16 3.78 -7.60
CA PRO A 122 -2.01 3.02 -6.37
C PRO A 122 -2.99 3.50 -5.30
N VAL A 123 -3.41 2.59 -4.43
CA VAL A 123 -4.07 2.98 -3.18
C VAL A 123 -3.02 3.63 -2.30
N ALA A 124 -3.24 4.88 -1.93
CA ALA A 124 -2.34 5.66 -1.10
C ALA A 124 -3.12 6.52 -0.12
N ASP A 125 -2.57 6.79 1.04
CA ASP A 125 -3.17 7.69 2.03
C ASP A 125 -2.79 9.14 1.78
N GLY A 126 -1.70 9.35 1.06
CA GLY A 126 -1.17 10.68 0.78
C GLY A 126 0.07 10.64 -0.11
N ILE A 127 0.79 11.73 -0.10
CA ILE A 127 2.04 11.91 -0.85
C ILE A 127 3.17 12.32 0.10
N VAL A 128 4.38 11.91 -0.23
CA VAL A 128 5.57 12.33 0.48
C VAL A 128 5.82 13.82 0.21
N PHE A 129 5.96 14.58 1.28
CA PHE A 129 6.33 15.99 1.22
C PHE A 129 7.85 16.18 1.28
N GLU A 130 8.47 15.51 2.25
CA GLU A 130 9.93 15.43 2.42
C GLU A 130 10.28 14.12 3.12
N ALA A 131 11.56 13.77 3.21
CA ALA A 131 12.00 12.53 3.85
C ALA A 131 11.40 12.39 5.26
N GLY A 132 10.66 11.32 5.49
CA GLY A 132 10.00 11.04 6.77
C GLY A 132 8.75 11.87 7.07
N ARG A 133 8.23 12.69 6.13
CA ARG A 133 7.00 13.48 6.30
C ARG A 133 6.10 13.39 5.08
N ALA A 134 4.81 13.16 5.30
CA ALA A 134 3.81 13.05 4.25
C ALA A 134 2.60 13.93 4.53
N SER A 135 2.00 14.45 3.46
CA SER A 135 0.65 15.01 3.48
C SER A 135 -0.33 13.86 3.30
N VAL A 136 -1.25 13.69 4.26
CA VAL A 136 -2.12 12.52 4.37
C VAL A 136 -3.58 12.96 4.41
N VAL A 137 -4.45 12.21 3.76
CA VAL A 137 -5.90 12.42 3.76
C VAL A 137 -6.53 11.42 4.75
N GLY A 138 -7.33 11.93 5.70
CA GLY A 138 -8.01 11.11 6.70
C GLY A 138 -7.12 10.67 7.86
N GLU A 139 -7.52 9.60 8.52
CA GLU A 139 -6.84 9.03 9.70
C GLU A 139 -6.37 7.59 9.40
N PRO A 140 -5.21 7.40 8.75
CA PRO A 140 -4.72 6.08 8.37
C PRO A 140 -4.23 5.25 9.56
N GLU A 141 -4.07 5.86 10.74
CA GLU A 141 -3.53 5.23 11.94
C GLU A 141 -4.64 4.65 12.83
N ASN A 142 -5.45 3.72 12.33
CA ASN A 142 -6.53 3.11 13.11
C ASN A 142 -6.18 1.68 13.59
N GLU A 143 -6.85 1.21 14.65
CA GLU A 143 -6.58 -0.11 15.27
C GLU A 143 -6.99 -1.30 14.38
N ASN A 144 -7.86 -1.07 13.39
CA ASN A 144 -8.31 -2.08 12.43
C ASN A 144 -7.42 -2.16 11.19
N ARG A 145 -6.30 -1.44 11.19
CA ARG A 145 -5.35 -1.45 10.08
C ARG A 145 -4.14 -2.30 10.42
N LEU A 146 -3.75 -3.21 9.51
CA LEU A 146 -2.64 -4.14 9.67
C LEU A 146 -1.63 -3.94 8.54
N LEU A 147 -0.35 -3.95 8.87
CA LEU A 147 0.75 -3.96 7.90
C LEU A 147 1.28 -5.38 7.73
N ILE A 148 1.09 -5.93 6.54
CA ILE A 148 1.53 -7.27 6.15
C ILE A 148 2.63 -7.15 5.10
N ALA A 149 3.78 -7.77 5.31
CA ALA A 149 4.84 -7.85 4.31
C ALA A 149 4.96 -9.27 3.77
N GLY A 150 5.08 -9.41 2.46
CA GLY A 150 5.23 -10.69 1.79
C GLY A 150 5.31 -10.53 0.27
N CYS A 151 5.62 -11.63 -0.43
CA CYS A 151 5.77 -11.61 -1.89
C CYS A 151 4.66 -12.36 -2.63
N ASP A 152 3.70 -12.95 -1.90
CA ASP A 152 2.61 -13.72 -2.51
C ASP A 152 1.58 -12.82 -3.21
N PRO A 153 1.25 -13.07 -4.48
CA PRO A 153 0.25 -12.28 -5.19
C PRO A 153 -1.16 -12.35 -4.59
N ALA A 154 -1.53 -13.44 -3.91
CA ALA A 154 -2.86 -13.61 -3.34
C ALA A 154 -3.07 -12.79 -2.05
N LEU A 155 -2.04 -12.15 -1.52
CA LEU A 155 -2.19 -11.19 -0.41
C LEU A 155 -3.13 -10.04 -0.77
N SER A 156 -3.16 -9.63 -2.04
CA SER A 156 -4.11 -8.62 -2.52
C SER A 156 -5.56 -9.09 -2.41
N LEU A 157 -5.82 -10.36 -2.70
CA LEU A 157 -7.14 -10.97 -2.53
C LEU A 157 -7.54 -11.04 -1.04
N LEU A 158 -6.60 -11.41 -0.16
CA LEU A 158 -6.82 -11.37 1.28
C LEU A 158 -7.18 -9.96 1.76
N ALA A 159 -6.45 -8.94 1.29
CA ALA A 159 -6.72 -7.54 1.64
C ALA A 159 -8.14 -7.09 1.23
N ASP A 160 -8.61 -7.50 0.05
CA ASP A 160 -9.97 -7.19 -0.41
C ASP A 160 -11.05 -7.85 0.46
N TYR A 161 -10.85 -9.10 0.85
CA TYR A 161 -11.78 -9.80 1.75
C TYR A 161 -11.74 -9.25 3.17
N ALA A 162 -10.55 -8.88 3.66
CA ALA A 162 -10.36 -8.26 4.96
C ALA A 162 -11.11 -6.92 5.06
N ARG A 163 -11.10 -6.11 3.99
CA ARG A 163 -11.87 -4.86 3.92
C ARG A 163 -13.36 -5.11 4.10
N GLY A 164 -13.90 -6.18 3.52
CA GLY A 164 -15.29 -6.63 3.75
C GLY A 164 -15.57 -7.11 5.18
N ALA A 165 -14.55 -7.37 5.98
CA ALA A 165 -14.64 -7.71 7.41
C ALA A 165 -14.31 -6.51 8.33
N GLY A 166 -14.17 -5.30 7.77
CA GLY A 166 -13.85 -4.09 8.51
C GLY A 166 -12.37 -3.95 8.89
N ILE A 167 -11.48 -4.69 8.20
CA ILE A 167 -10.04 -4.62 8.42
C ILE A 167 -9.39 -4.04 7.18
N GLU A 168 -8.55 -3.06 7.38
CA GLU A 168 -7.73 -2.50 6.33
C GLU A 168 -6.33 -3.14 6.36
N VAL A 169 -5.88 -3.63 5.21
CA VAL A 169 -4.56 -4.25 5.08
C VAL A 169 -3.68 -3.40 4.18
N VAL A 170 -2.57 -2.93 4.72
CA VAL A 170 -1.49 -2.34 3.96
C VAL A 170 -0.52 -3.45 3.58
N LEU A 171 -0.21 -3.57 2.30
CA LEU A 171 0.68 -4.60 1.79
C LEU A 171 2.05 -4.00 1.45
N ALA A 172 3.10 -4.56 2.04
CA ALA A 172 4.46 -4.26 1.68
C ALA A 172 5.06 -5.45 0.90
N ASN A 173 5.74 -5.15 -0.20
CA ASN A 173 6.45 -6.19 -0.95
C ASN A 173 7.79 -6.48 -0.27
N GLY A 174 7.97 -7.71 0.19
CA GLY A 174 9.19 -8.18 0.82
C GLY A 174 9.37 -9.68 0.61
N ASN A 175 10.61 -10.11 0.36
CA ASN A 175 10.92 -11.53 0.41
C ASN A 175 10.89 -12.05 1.85
N SER A 176 10.91 -13.38 2.02
CA SER A 176 10.79 -14.02 3.34
C SER A 176 11.82 -13.51 4.36
N ALA A 177 13.07 -13.35 3.97
CA ALA A 177 14.14 -12.91 4.87
C ALA A 177 13.90 -11.46 5.34
N ARG A 178 13.53 -10.56 4.41
CA ARG A 178 13.27 -9.15 4.70
C ARG A 178 12.00 -8.97 5.54
N SER A 179 10.93 -9.68 5.23
CA SER A 179 9.68 -9.65 6.00
C SER A 179 9.89 -10.09 7.44
N LEU A 180 10.66 -11.17 7.67
CA LEU A 180 11.02 -11.62 9.02
C LEU A 180 11.91 -10.63 9.76
N ALA A 181 12.85 -9.97 9.08
CA ALA A 181 13.66 -8.91 9.70
C ALA A 181 12.77 -7.75 10.17
N TRP A 182 11.88 -7.25 9.33
CA TRP A 182 10.96 -6.17 9.68
C TRP A 182 10.01 -6.57 10.83
N LEU A 183 9.55 -7.83 10.88
CA LEU A 183 8.75 -8.34 11.99
C LEU A 183 9.55 -8.35 13.31
N ARG A 184 10.81 -8.82 13.28
CA ARG A 184 11.69 -8.82 14.46
C ARG A 184 11.98 -7.44 14.99
N GLU A 185 12.09 -6.46 14.11
CA GLU A 185 12.26 -5.04 14.42
C GLU A 185 10.98 -4.35 14.88
N GLY A 186 9.82 -5.02 14.80
CA GLY A 186 8.52 -4.47 15.15
C GLY A 186 8.05 -3.37 14.19
N ARG A 187 8.38 -3.51 12.90
CA ARG A 187 8.02 -2.55 11.84
C ARG A 187 6.81 -2.99 11.02
N ILE A 188 6.42 -4.26 11.13
CA ILE A 188 5.22 -4.84 10.53
C ILE A 188 4.46 -5.67 11.55
N ASP A 189 3.17 -5.92 11.30
CA ASP A 189 2.34 -6.77 12.14
C ASP A 189 2.50 -8.25 11.79
N ILE A 190 2.55 -8.58 10.49
CA ILE A 190 2.57 -9.96 9.99
C ILE A 190 3.58 -10.08 8.86
N ALA A 191 4.44 -11.10 8.92
CA ALA A 191 5.36 -11.47 7.86
C ALA A 191 4.83 -12.69 7.09
N GLY A 192 4.73 -12.59 5.78
CA GLY A 192 4.49 -13.73 4.89
C GLY A 192 5.81 -14.38 4.47
N THR A 193 5.92 -15.70 4.64
CA THR A 193 7.17 -16.42 4.43
C THR A 193 6.96 -17.79 3.78
N HIS A 194 7.98 -18.26 3.07
CA HIS A 194 8.07 -19.59 2.44
C HIS A 194 9.06 -20.51 3.15
N PHE A 195 9.42 -20.27 4.39
CA PHE A 195 10.42 -21.09 5.04
C PHE A 195 9.84 -22.39 5.61
N ASP A 196 10.52 -23.52 5.33
CA ASP A 196 10.24 -24.83 5.94
C ASP A 196 10.59 -24.86 7.43
N GLU A 197 11.54 -24.04 7.87
CA GLU A 197 11.79 -23.86 9.29
C GLU A 197 10.77 -22.87 9.84
N PRO A 198 9.94 -23.30 10.79
CA PRO A 198 9.07 -22.36 11.47
C PRO A 198 9.93 -21.25 12.05
N ALA A 199 9.62 -20.00 11.71
CA ALA A 199 10.19 -18.84 12.41
C ALA A 199 9.93 -18.91 13.92
N GLY A 200 9.20 -19.93 14.36
CA GLY A 200 8.86 -20.32 15.72
C GLY A 200 9.99 -20.94 16.56
N THR A 201 11.24 -21.01 16.11
CA THR A 201 12.35 -21.26 17.01
C THR A 201 12.51 -20.14 18.03
N GLU A 202 12.02 -18.94 17.71
CA GLU A 202 11.88 -17.85 18.69
C GLU A 202 10.51 -17.98 19.39
N ARG A 203 10.50 -18.34 20.68
CA ARG A 203 9.29 -18.55 21.50
C ARG A 203 8.22 -17.44 21.44
N ARG A 204 8.60 -16.24 20.98
CA ARG A 204 7.72 -15.06 20.89
C ARG A 204 6.86 -15.02 19.62
N PHE A 205 7.21 -15.80 18.59
CA PHE A 205 6.47 -15.86 17.34
C PHE A 205 5.61 -17.12 17.23
N THR A 206 4.65 -17.06 16.35
CA THR A 206 3.84 -18.19 15.91
C THR A 206 3.65 -18.13 14.40
N SER A 207 3.38 -19.26 13.78
CA SER A 207 3.10 -19.36 12.36
C SER A 207 1.67 -19.84 12.13
N VAL A 208 1.00 -19.28 11.14
CA VAL A 208 -0.33 -19.67 10.69
C VAL A 208 -0.27 -19.96 9.21
N ASN A 209 -0.71 -21.13 8.77
CA ASN A 209 -0.67 -21.49 7.37
C ASN A 209 -1.61 -20.59 6.54
N PHE A 210 -1.13 -20.08 5.42
CA PHE A 210 -1.94 -19.36 4.46
C PHE A 210 -2.38 -20.28 3.32
N ALA A 211 -1.42 -20.95 2.65
CA ALA A 211 -1.70 -21.87 1.57
C ALA A 211 -0.46 -22.71 1.21
N LEU A 212 -0.71 -23.78 0.45
CA LEU A 212 0.35 -24.49 -0.27
C LEU A 212 0.16 -24.21 -1.77
N TRP A 213 1.27 -24.16 -2.49
CA TRP A 213 1.26 -24.00 -3.95
C TRP A 213 2.44 -24.65 -4.62
N GLU A 214 2.51 -24.54 -5.94
CA GLU A 214 3.66 -24.94 -6.72
C GLU A 214 4.48 -23.73 -7.16
N GLU A 215 5.78 -23.82 -7.00
CA GLU A 215 6.76 -22.93 -7.60
C GLU A 215 7.38 -23.59 -8.82
N GLY A 216 7.62 -22.85 -9.89
CA GLY A 216 8.08 -23.43 -11.15
C GLY A 216 8.68 -22.42 -12.12
N LEU A 217 9.11 -22.95 -13.26
CA LEU A 217 9.55 -22.12 -14.38
C LEU A 217 8.30 -21.49 -15.04
N VAL A 218 8.35 -20.19 -15.16
CA VAL A 218 7.38 -19.39 -15.91
C VAL A 218 8.01 -19.02 -17.24
N VAL A 219 7.36 -19.36 -18.33
CA VAL A 219 7.86 -19.16 -19.69
C VAL A 219 6.80 -18.48 -20.56
N GLN A 220 7.19 -17.90 -21.67
CA GLN A 220 6.25 -17.29 -22.61
C GLN A 220 5.21 -18.32 -23.09
N ARG A 221 4.01 -17.82 -23.41
CA ARG A 221 2.91 -18.64 -23.90
C ARG A 221 3.33 -19.50 -25.09
N GLY A 222 3.01 -20.79 -25.05
CA GLY A 222 3.40 -21.77 -26.04
C GLY A 222 4.85 -22.22 -25.94
N ASN A 223 5.59 -21.75 -24.93
CA ASN A 223 6.98 -22.10 -24.66
C ASN A 223 7.87 -22.14 -25.94
N PRO A 224 8.00 -21.03 -26.65
CA PRO A 224 8.62 -21.00 -27.99
C PRO A 224 10.09 -21.42 -27.97
N LYS A 225 10.75 -21.33 -26.80
CA LYS A 225 12.14 -21.78 -26.63
C LYS A 225 12.28 -23.21 -26.11
N GLY A 226 11.18 -23.92 -25.90
CA GLY A 226 11.19 -25.32 -25.45
C GLY A 226 11.92 -25.56 -24.15
N ILE A 227 11.80 -24.61 -23.18
CA ILE A 227 12.40 -24.71 -21.84
C ILE A 227 11.60 -25.74 -21.05
N ARG A 228 12.26 -26.73 -20.44
CA ARG A 228 11.61 -27.81 -19.67
C ARG A 228 12.17 -27.97 -18.27
N SER A 229 13.40 -27.53 -18.06
CA SER A 229 14.10 -27.66 -16.77
C SER A 229 15.15 -26.57 -16.62
N VAL A 230 15.76 -26.49 -15.43
CA VAL A 230 16.86 -25.54 -15.16
C VAL A 230 18.11 -25.86 -16.03
N ALA A 231 18.24 -27.09 -16.55
CA ALA A 231 19.34 -27.45 -17.45
C ALA A 231 19.24 -26.71 -18.79
N ASP A 232 18.06 -26.32 -19.24
CA ASP A 232 17.90 -25.58 -20.48
C ASP A 232 18.37 -24.12 -20.37
N LEU A 233 18.52 -23.59 -19.15
CA LEU A 233 18.85 -22.17 -18.90
C LEU A 233 20.30 -21.83 -19.29
N VAL A 234 21.18 -22.84 -19.47
CA VAL A 234 22.57 -22.62 -19.94
C VAL A 234 22.67 -22.32 -21.43
N ARG A 235 21.58 -22.49 -22.19
CA ARG A 235 21.55 -22.15 -23.61
C ARG A 235 21.72 -20.65 -23.82
N PRO A 236 22.66 -20.22 -24.71
CA PRO A 236 23.01 -18.79 -24.83
C PRO A 236 21.89 -17.89 -25.37
N GLU A 237 20.84 -18.44 -25.96
CA GLU A 237 19.68 -17.71 -26.43
C GLU A 237 18.62 -17.51 -25.35
N ILE A 238 18.78 -18.05 -24.13
CA ILE A 238 17.82 -17.93 -23.05
C ILE A 238 18.25 -16.86 -22.04
N ARG A 239 17.40 -15.88 -21.83
CA ARG A 239 17.57 -14.86 -20.80
C ARG A 239 16.70 -15.21 -19.61
N PHE A 240 17.32 -15.46 -18.47
CA PHE A 240 16.65 -15.79 -17.23
C PHE A 240 16.47 -14.53 -16.37
N MET A 241 15.31 -14.35 -15.79
CA MET A 241 15.07 -13.36 -14.73
C MET A 241 15.08 -14.07 -13.40
N ASN A 242 16.15 -13.86 -12.63
CA ASN A 242 16.24 -14.45 -11.30
C ASN A 242 15.42 -13.64 -10.29
N ARG A 243 15.32 -14.14 -9.09
CA ARG A 243 14.71 -13.46 -7.95
C ARG A 243 15.78 -12.78 -7.10
N ASP A 244 15.33 -11.79 -6.35
CA ASP A 244 16.16 -11.07 -5.38
C ASP A 244 16.78 -12.00 -4.33
N GLN A 245 17.92 -11.62 -3.80
CA GLN A 245 18.59 -12.38 -2.75
C GLN A 245 17.74 -12.45 -1.48
N GLY A 246 17.72 -13.60 -0.81
CA GLY A 246 16.88 -13.83 0.37
C GLY A 246 15.47 -14.32 0.06
N SER A 247 15.06 -14.41 -1.22
CA SER A 247 13.80 -15.05 -1.60
C SER A 247 13.91 -16.58 -1.61
N ALA A 248 12.78 -17.27 -1.34
CA ALA A 248 12.71 -18.72 -1.42
C ALA A 248 12.95 -19.22 -2.85
N SER A 249 12.37 -18.55 -3.85
CA SER A 249 12.57 -18.84 -5.26
C SER A 249 14.05 -18.79 -5.68
N ARG A 250 14.81 -17.84 -5.12
CA ARG A 250 16.25 -17.77 -5.38
C ARG A 250 16.98 -18.97 -4.78
N ARG A 251 16.64 -19.37 -3.56
CA ARG A 251 17.23 -20.57 -2.94
C ARG A 251 16.85 -21.84 -3.70
N LEU A 252 15.59 -21.95 -4.14
CA LEU A 252 15.15 -23.05 -4.99
C LEU A 252 15.99 -23.11 -6.28
N PHE A 253 16.15 -22.01 -6.98
CA PHE A 253 16.99 -21.91 -8.17
C PHE A 253 18.42 -22.35 -7.87
N ASP A 254 19.07 -21.77 -6.86
CA ASP A 254 20.46 -22.06 -6.50
C ASP A 254 20.64 -23.55 -6.13
N SER A 255 19.66 -24.17 -5.45
CA SER A 255 19.63 -25.59 -5.13
C SER A 255 19.52 -26.47 -6.37
N LEU A 256 18.60 -26.12 -7.30
CA LEU A 256 18.35 -26.87 -8.52
C LEU A 256 19.57 -26.87 -9.46
N ILE A 257 20.20 -25.72 -9.69
CA ILE A 257 21.38 -25.62 -10.54
C ILE A 257 22.59 -26.37 -9.91
N LYS A 258 22.73 -26.28 -8.58
CA LYS A 258 23.74 -27.03 -7.85
C LYS A 258 23.56 -28.55 -8.01
N THR A 259 22.31 -29.03 -7.86
CA THR A 259 21.98 -30.46 -8.05
C THR A 259 22.22 -30.91 -9.49
N ALA A 260 21.97 -30.03 -10.46
CA ALA A 260 22.24 -30.31 -11.87
C ALA A 260 23.72 -30.15 -12.28
N GLY A 261 24.61 -29.74 -11.36
CA GLY A 261 26.03 -29.50 -11.65
C GLY A 261 26.28 -28.31 -12.57
N ILE A 262 25.36 -27.31 -12.56
CA ILE A 262 25.42 -26.13 -13.43
C ILE A 262 26.08 -24.98 -12.69
N ASP A 263 27.06 -24.32 -13.33
CA ASP A 263 27.57 -23.04 -12.85
C ASP A 263 26.59 -21.92 -13.22
N GLY A 264 26.05 -21.24 -12.19
CA GLY A 264 25.15 -20.13 -12.37
C GLY A 264 25.69 -18.98 -13.21
N ALA A 265 27.02 -18.84 -13.34
CA ALA A 265 27.66 -17.86 -14.21
C ALA A 265 27.41 -18.13 -15.71
N GLN A 266 27.08 -19.35 -16.08
CA GLN A 266 26.75 -19.74 -17.46
C GLN A 266 25.33 -19.32 -17.86
N ILE A 267 24.47 -18.98 -16.88
CA ILE A 267 23.06 -18.61 -17.12
C ILE A 267 22.96 -17.11 -17.29
N ILE A 268 22.56 -16.67 -18.49
CA ILE A 268 22.38 -15.25 -18.80
C ILE A 268 21.22 -14.68 -17.96
N GLY A 269 21.52 -13.67 -17.15
CA GLY A 269 20.56 -13.01 -16.26
C GLY A 269 20.46 -13.60 -14.85
N SER A 270 21.24 -14.64 -14.52
CA SER A 270 21.26 -15.25 -13.19
C SER A 270 21.57 -14.26 -12.05
N GLN A 271 22.27 -13.17 -12.35
CA GLN A 271 22.61 -12.09 -11.40
C GLN A 271 21.55 -10.98 -11.33
N THR A 272 20.59 -10.96 -12.25
CA THR A 272 19.51 -9.96 -12.28
C THR A 272 18.37 -10.43 -11.38
N GLY A 273 18.01 -9.64 -10.36
CA GLY A 273 16.99 -10.02 -9.37
C GLY A 273 15.72 -9.18 -9.48
N ALA A 274 14.57 -9.84 -9.69
CA ALA A 274 13.26 -9.22 -9.61
C ALA A 274 12.69 -9.35 -8.20
N THR A 275 12.13 -8.27 -7.64
CA THR A 275 11.50 -8.26 -6.33
C THR A 275 10.04 -8.74 -6.44
N GLY A 276 9.77 -9.95 -5.96
CA GLY A 276 8.44 -10.58 -5.96
C GLY A 276 8.13 -11.37 -7.24
N HIS A 277 7.17 -12.30 -7.11
CA HIS A 277 6.76 -13.20 -8.20
C HIS A 277 6.16 -12.45 -9.39
N MET A 278 5.38 -11.39 -9.11
CA MET A 278 4.71 -10.62 -10.16
C MET A 278 5.71 -9.86 -11.04
N ALA A 279 6.76 -9.27 -10.45
CA ALA A 279 7.79 -8.56 -11.21
C ALA A 279 8.62 -9.53 -12.09
N ALA A 280 8.95 -10.71 -11.56
CA ALA A 280 9.64 -11.74 -12.34
C ALA A 280 8.80 -12.24 -13.52
N ALA A 281 7.53 -12.56 -13.29
CA ALA A 281 6.60 -12.98 -14.36
C ALA A 281 6.34 -11.86 -15.38
N TRP A 282 6.26 -10.60 -14.93
CA TRP A 282 6.14 -9.46 -15.84
C TRP A 282 7.35 -9.30 -16.76
N ALA A 283 8.57 -9.56 -16.28
CA ALA A 283 9.76 -9.55 -17.13
C ALA A 283 9.65 -10.56 -18.29
N VAL A 284 9.04 -11.72 -18.05
CA VAL A 284 8.76 -12.71 -19.11
C VAL A 284 7.65 -12.24 -20.02
N ALA A 285 6.54 -11.71 -19.49
CA ALA A 285 5.41 -11.23 -20.26
C ALA A 285 5.78 -10.06 -21.19
N SER A 286 6.65 -9.16 -20.72
CA SER A 286 7.13 -8.00 -21.48
C SER A 286 8.24 -8.34 -22.49
N GLY A 287 8.75 -9.58 -22.49
CA GLY A 287 9.86 -9.99 -23.36
C GLY A 287 11.24 -9.52 -22.88
N ALA A 288 11.36 -8.98 -21.67
CA ALA A 288 12.64 -8.62 -21.07
C ALA A 288 13.45 -9.88 -20.69
N ALA A 289 12.76 -10.96 -20.36
CA ALA A 289 13.33 -12.28 -20.12
C ALA A 289 12.52 -13.36 -20.86
N ASP A 290 13.09 -14.55 -20.98
CA ASP A 290 12.45 -15.69 -21.61
C ASP A 290 11.88 -16.66 -20.58
N CYS A 291 12.42 -16.62 -19.37
CA CYS A 291 12.03 -17.49 -18.26
C CYS A 291 12.34 -16.84 -16.92
N CYS A 292 11.56 -17.21 -15.89
CA CYS A 292 11.86 -16.92 -14.49
C CYS A 292 11.38 -18.08 -13.59
N ILE A 293 11.70 -18.05 -12.30
CA ILE A 293 11.04 -18.90 -11.29
C ILE A 293 10.03 -18.05 -10.52
N ALA A 294 8.78 -18.50 -10.52
CA ALA A 294 7.70 -17.85 -9.79
C ALA A 294 6.57 -18.85 -9.47
N VAL A 295 5.58 -18.38 -8.70
CA VAL A 295 4.37 -19.12 -8.38
C VAL A 295 3.43 -19.21 -9.59
N GLY A 296 2.68 -20.31 -9.71
CA GLY A 296 1.77 -20.55 -10.83
C GLY A 296 0.69 -19.48 -11.02
N SER A 297 0.25 -18.85 -9.94
CA SER A 297 -0.71 -17.72 -9.99
C SER A 297 -0.16 -16.50 -10.73
N ALA A 298 1.15 -16.21 -10.61
CA ALA A 298 1.80 -15.13 -11.35
C ALA A 298 1.88 -15.44 -12.85
N ALA A 299 2.18 -16.69 -13.23
CA ALA A 299 2.12 -17.11 -14.63
C ALA A 299 0.71 -16.96 -15.21
N ARG A 300 -0.30 -17.42 -14.50
CA ARG A 300 -1.72 -17.33 -14.90
C ARG A 300 -2.15 -15.88 -15.08
N ARG A 301 -1.74 -14.97 -14.19
CA ARG A 301 -2.09 -13.53 -14.26
C ARG A 301 -1.66 -12.88 -15.57
N PHE A 302 -0.54 -13.30 -16.13
CA PHE A 302 0.01 -12.75 -17.36
C PHE A 302 -0.20 -13.63 -18.60
N GLY A 303 -0.96 -14.73 -18.47
CA GLY A 303 -1.22 -15.65 -19.58
C GLY A 303 0.02 -16.39 -20.07
N LEU A 304 0.95 -16.67 -19.17
CA LEU A 304 2.20 -17.38 -19.39
C LEU A 304 2.03 -18.88 -19.11
N ASP A 305 2.93 -19.71 -19.67
CA ASP A 305 2.96 -21.13 -19.37
C ASP A 305 3.78 -21.38 -18.11
N PHE A 306 3.44 -22.47 -17.41
CA PHE A 306 4.00 -22.81 -16.12
C PHE A 306 4.48 -24.27 -16.12
N ILE A 307 5.70 -24.49 -15.62
CA ILE A 307 6.33 -25.81 -15.49
C ILE A 307 6.66 -26.00 -14.02
N PRO A 308 5.93 -26.86 -13.28
CA PRO A 308 6.12 -27.02 -11.85
C PRO A 308 7.51 -27.60 -11.53
N LEU A 309 8.13 -27.14 -10.47
CA LEU A 309 9.44 -27.57 -9.98
C LEU A 309 9.38 -28.10 -8.55
N ALA A 310 8.67 -27.41 -7.66
CA ALA A 310 8.59 -27.75 -6.25
C ALA A 310 7.24 -27.33 -5.65
N ALA A 311 6.78 -28.12 -4.68
CA ALA A 311 5.70 -27.69 -3.78
C ALA A 311 6.27 -26.79 -2.69
N GLU A 312 5.57 -25.70 -2.40
CA GLU A 312 5.96 -24.70 -1.42
C GLU A 312 4.81 -24.41 -0.45
N ARG A 313 5.17 -24.04 0.76
CA ARG A 313 4.23 -23.58 1.78
C ARG A 313 4.44 -22.10 2.08
N PHE A 314 3.36 -21.36 2.21
CA PHE A 314 3.39 -19.98 2.64
C PHE A 314 2.66 -19.82 3.97
N ASP A 315 3.35 -19.28 4.94
CA ASP A 315 2.85 -19.07 6.29
C ASP A 315 2.89 -17.60 6.66
N PHE A 316 1.95 -17.19 7.48
CA PHE A 316 2.01 -15.93 8.20
C PHE A 316 2.73 -16.12 9.52
N VAL A 317 3.73 -15.29 9.79
CA VAL A 317 4.45 -15.25 11.06
C VAL A 317 4.12 -13.94 11.76
N LEU A 318 3.79 -14.03 13.05
CA LEU A 318 3.44 -12.86 13.86
C LEU A 318 3.84 -13.09 15.32
N HIS A 319 3.83 -12.02 16.12
CA HIS A 319 4.02 -12.17 17.56
C HIS A 319 2.83 -12.88 18.20
N LYS A 320 3.07 -13.85 19.09
CA LYS A 320 2.02 -14.58 19.82
C LYS A 320 1.06 -13.66 20.59
N ARG A 321 1.59 -12.55 21.14
CA ARG A 321 0.78 -11.54 21.84
C ARG A 321 -0.25 -10.84 20.96
N ASP A 322 -0.03 -10.81 19.64
CA ASP A 322 -0.89 -10.12 18.71
C ASP A 322 -2.05 -11.02 18.19
N LEU A 323 -2.03 -12.32 18.52
CA LEU A 323 -3.12 -13.25 18.17
C LEU A 323 -4.48 -12.82 18.75
N THR A 324 -4.47 -12.14 19.91
CA THR A 324 -5.68 -11.67 20.61
C THR A 324 -6.10 -10.25 20.17
N ARG A 325 -5.38 -9.62 19.26
CA ARG A 325 -5.81 -8.35 18.67
C ARG A 325 -7.01 -8.60 17.75
N LYS A 326 -8.08 -7.82 17.95
CA LYS A 326 -9.32 -8.02 17.20
C LYS A 326 -9.14 -7.98 15.68
N ALA A 327 -8.29 -7.09 15.18
CA ALA A 327 -7.96 -7.01 13.75
C ALA A 327 -7.30 -8.30 13.23
N VAL A 328 -6.41 -8.92 14.03
CA VAL A 328 -5.72 -10.18 13.68
C VAL A 328 -6.70 -11.36 13.73
N GLU A 329 -7.51 -11.46 14.78
CA GLU A 329 -8.56 -12.48 14.87
C GLU A 329 -9.48 -12.44 13.66
N ASN A 330 -10.03 -11.26 13.34
CA ASN A 330 -10.93 -11.09 12.20
C ASN A 330 -10.23 -11.38 10.86
N LEU A 331 -8.94 -11.06 10.71
CA LEU A 331 -8.16 -11.41 9.52
C LEU A 331 -8.07 -12.92 9.36
N PHE A 332 -7.78 -13.66 10.44
CA PHE A 332 -7.69 -15.12 10.39
C PHE A 332 -9.06 -15.80 10.23
N GLU A 333 -10.16 -15.20 10.71
CA GLU A 333 -11.50 -15.64 10.36
C GLU A 333 -11.74 -15.58 8.84
N VAL A 334 -11.18 -14.58 8.13
CA VAL A 334 -11.28 -14.51 6.67
C VAL A 334 -10.67 -15.74 6.00
N LEU A 335 -9.54 -16.25 6.51
CA LEU A 335 -8.89 -17.46 5.98
C LEU A 335 -9.78 -18.69 6.06
N SER A 336 -10.68 -18.75 7.05
CA SER A 336 -11.62 -19.87 7.23
C SER A 336 -12.87 -19.77 6.36
N ARG A 337 -13.15 -18.60 5.75
CA ARG A 337 -14.37 -18.39 4.95
C ARG A 337 -14.34 -19.23 3.67
N SER A 338 -15.36 -20.05 3.46
CA SER A 338 -15.47 -20.94 2.29
C SER A 338 -15.38 -20.19 0.96
N ARG A 339 -15.95 -18.98 0.86
CA ARG A 339 -15.89 -18.16 -0.33
C ARG A 339 -14.44 -17.69 -0.64
N PHE A 340 -13.67 -17.29 0.37
CA PHE A 340 -12.28 -16.90 0.22
C PHE A 340 -11.42 -18.08 -0.22
N ARG A 341 -11.53 -19.22 0.47
CA ARG A 341 -10.84 -20.47 0.16
C ARG A 341 -11.10 -20.90 -1.29
N ARG A 342 -12.38 -20.97 -1.67
CA ARG A 342 -12.75 -21.35 -3.04
C ARG A 342 -12.17 -20.39 -4.09
N GLN A 343 -12.09 -19.12 -3.79
CA GLN A 343 -11.49 -18.14 -4.72
C GLN A 343 -9.97 -18.31 -4.82
N LEU A 344 -9.26 -18.59 -3.73
CA LEU A 344 -7.84 -18.94 -3.76
C LEU A 344 -7.57 -20.19 -4.60
N GLU A 345 -8.35 -21.24 -4.44
CA GLU A 345 -8.26 -22.46 -5.25
C GLU A 345 -8.48 -22.16 -6.75
N MET A 346 -9.56 -21.46 -7.08
CA MET A 346 -9.94 -21.20 -8.47
C MET A 346 -9.01 -20.22 -9.19
N VAL A 347 -8.68 -19.09 -8.54
CA VAL A 347 -7.95 -17.99 -9.18
C VAL A 347 -6.44 -18.20 -9.08
N ALA A 348 -5.97 -18.59 -7.90
CA ALA A 348 -4.55 -18.77 -7.64
C ALA A 348 -4.07 -20.21 -7.87
N GLY A 349 -4.97 -21.21 -7.77
CA GLY A 349 -4.61 -22.62 -7.85
C GLY A 349 -3.91 -23.12 -6.60
N TYR A 350 -4.24 -22.54 -5.43
CA TYR A 350 -3.62 -22.88 -4.16
C TYR A 350 -4.39 -23.99 -3.45
N ASP A 351 -3.66 -24.83 -2.73
CA ASP A 351 -4.27 -25.75 -1.75
C ASP A 351 -4.41 -24.99 -0.42
N VAL A 352 -5.64 -24.85 0.02
CA VAL A 352 -6.04 -24.13 1.23
C VAL A 352 -6.57 -25.05 2.33
N SER A 353 -6.33 -26.37 2.22
CA SER A 353 -6.81 -27.37 3.16
C SER A 353 -6.42 -27.06 4.61
N HIS A 354 -5.22 -26.51 4.81
CA HIS A 354 -4.66 -26.14 6.11
C HIS A 354 -4.70 -24.63 6.41
N ALA A 355 -5.35 -23.83 5.55
CA ALA A 355 -5.38 -22.37 5.73
C ALA A 355 -6.01 -21.96 7.08
N GLY A 356 -5.29 -21.14 7.86
CA GLY A 356 -5.70 -20.71 9.19
C GLY A 356 -5.25 -21.63 10.33
N GLU A 357 -4.63 -22.77 10.05
CA GLU A 357 -4.09 -23.67 11.07
C GLU A 357 -2.76 -23.13 11.60
N THR A 358 -2.57 -23.22 12.93
CA THR A 358 -1.28 -22.89 13.54
C THR A 358 -0.27 -23.99 13.20
N VAL A 359 0.85 -23.58 12.68
CA VAL A 359 2.00 -24.46 12.38
C VAL A 359 2.89 -24.50 13.62
N GLY A 360 3.02 -25.70 14.19
CA GLY A 360 3.79 -25.97 15.42
C GLY A 360 5.31 -25.97 15.18
#